data_2de0355d58d443c02143ba657f5b2d78
#
_entry.id   2de0355d58d443c02143ba657f5b2d78
#
_cell.length_a   1.000
_cell.length_b   1.000
_cell.length_c   1.000
_cell.angle_alpha   90.00
_cell.angle_beta   90.00
_cell.angle_gamma   90.00
#
_symmetry.space_group_name_H-M   'P 1'
#
loop_
_entity.id
_entity.type
_entity.pdbx_description
1 polymer ?
#
loop_
_entity_poly.entity_id
_entity_poly.type
_entity_poly.pdbx_seq_one_letter_code
_entity_poly.pdbx_strand_id
1 'polypeptide(L)'
;MNWVEIGKLSDIPLRGARCVKTPQGKVAVFRTAENEVFAIEDHCPHRGGPLSQGIVHGKAVTCPLHNWVISLETGRALGADEGAVRTIPVRLEEESLFIALESLMMAAE
;
A
#
# COMPACT_ATOMS: atom_id res chain seq x y z
N MET A 1 -11.08 10.30 12.35
CA MET A 1 -9.87 9.61 11.92
C MET A 1 -8.69 10.55 11.98
N ASN A 2 -7.53 9.99 12.30
CA ASN A 2 -6.32 10.79 12.39
C ASN A 2 -5.57 10.76 11.05
N TRP A 3 -5.90 11.71 10.19
CA TRP A 3 -5.30 11.82 8.88
C TRP A 3 -3.95 12.51 8.96
N VAL A 4 -2.95 11.91 8.35
CA VAL A 4 -1.59 12.46 8.31
C VAL A 4 -1.18 12.65 6.87
N GLU A 5 -0.74 13.85 6.54
CA GLU A 5 -0.25 14.13 5.20
C GLU A 5 1.10 13.47 4.99
N ILE A 6 1.24 12.75 3.87
CA ILE A 6 2.46 11.99 3.56
C ILE A 6 3.19 12.50 2.33
N GLY A 7 2.65 13.48 1.64
CA GLY A 7 3.27 14.03 0.45
C GLY A 7 2.25 14.34 -0.61
N LYS A 8 2.70 14.40 -1.84
CA LYS A 8 1.86 14.74 -2.99
C LYS A 8 1.76 13.57 -3.95
N LEU A 9 0.68 13.55 -4.72
CA LEU A 9 0.49 12.54 -5.75
C LEU A 9 1.67 12.50 -6.73
N SER A 10 2.20 13.67 -7.07
CA SER A 10 3.33 13.76 -7.99
C SER A 10 4.62 13.16 -7.44
N ASP A 11 4.68 12.89 -6.13
CA ASP A 11 5.85 12.24 -5.52
C ASP A 11 5.90 10.75 -5.87
N ILE A 12 4.80 10.20 -6.39
CA ILE A 12 4.72 8.79 -6.76
C ILE A 12 4.52 8.70 -8.28
N PRO A 13 5.42 8.04 -9.01
CA PRO A 13 5.22 7.90 -10.46
C PRO A 13 4.04 6.99 -10.77
N LEU A 14 3.52 7.10 -11.99
CA LEU A 14 2.46 6.20 -12.45
C LEU A 14 2.95 4.76 -12.36
N ARG A 15 2.08 3.90 -11.84
CA ARG A 15 2.39 2.48 -11.58
C ARG A 15 3.60 2.33 -10.65
N GLY A 16 3.80 3.30 -9.79
CA GLY A 16 4.89 3.30 -8.83
C GLY A 16 4.37 3.26 -7.41
N ALA A 17 5.31 3.34 -6.48
CA ALA A 17 5.00 3.26 -5.06
C ALA A 17 6.00 4.05 -4.24
N ARG A 18 5.60 4.33 -3.00
CA ARG A 18 6.45 4.97 -2.01
C ARG A 18 6.27 4.25 -0.69
N CYS A 19 7.38 4.02 0.00
CA CYS A 19 7.35 3.47 1.35
C CYS A 19 7.32 4.62 2.35
N VAL A 20 6.34 4.60 3.23
CA VAL A 20 6.20 5.60 4.30
C VAL A 20 6.43 4.90 5.62
N LYS A 21 7.40 5.40 6.40
CA LYS A 21 7.68 4.85 7.71
C LYS A 21 6.80 5.56 8.73
N THR A 22 6.10 4.78 9.53
CA THR A 22 5.26 5.31 10.61
C THR A 22 5.67 4.66 11.94
N PRO A 23 5.25 5.24 13.08
CA PRO A 23 5.51 4.59 14.37
C PRO A 23 4.88 3.20 14.49
N GLN A 24 3.86 2.90 13.70
CA GLN A 24 3.18 1.61 13.73
C GLN A 24 3.68 0.64 12.67
N GLY A 25 4.67 1.03 11.85
CA GLY A 25 5.22 0.17 10.82
C GLY A 25 5.34 0.89 9.49
N LYS A 26 5.76 0.15 8.47
CA LYS A 26 5.94 0.69 7.13
C LYS A 26 4.66 0.54 6.32
N VAL A 27 4.32 1.56 5.57
CA VAL A 27 3.15 1.59 4.69
C VAL A 27 3.62 1.81 3.28
N ALA A 28 3.11 0.99 2.35
CA ALA A 28 3.37 1.17 0.93
C ALA A 28 2.19 1.91 0.32
N VAL A 29 2.47 3.02 -0.34
CA VAL A 29 1.46 3.84 -1.01
C VAL A 29 1.68 3.69 -2.51
N PHE A 30 0.66 3.23 -3.21
CA PHE A 30 0.75 2.91 -4.64
C PHE A 30 -0.10 3.85 -5.47
N ARG A 31 0.40 4.17 -6.66
CA ARG A 31 -0.34 4.94 -7.65
C ARG A 31 -0.52 4.07 -8.88
N THR A 32 -1.78 3.84 -9.27
CA THR A 32 -2.08 3.03 -10.46
C THR A 32 -1.94 3.85 -11.74
N ALA A 33 -2.00 3.18 -12.89
CA ALA A 33 -1.94 3.86 -14.19
C ALA A 33 -3.14 4.81 -14.40
N GLU A 34 -4.20 4.63 -13.63
CA GLU A 34 -5.40 5.46 -13.72
C GLU A 34 -5.47 6.52 -12.62
N ASN A 35 -4.34 6.79 -11.97
CA ASN A 35 -4.24 7.77 -10.89
C ASN A 35 -5.04 7.43 -9.63
N GLU A 36 -5.37 6.17 -9.45
CA GLU A 36 -5.94 5.72 -8.19
C GLU A 36 -4.80 5.48 -7.20
N VAL A 37 -5.06 5.73 -5.92
CA VAL A 37 -4.05 5.60 -4.87
C VAL A 37 -4.55 4.61 -3.83
N PHE A 38 -3.68 3.69 -3.45
CA PHE A 38 -3.97 2.70 -2.42
C PHE A 38 -2.81 2.63 -1.45
N ALA A 39 -3.09 2.29 -0.19
CA ALA A 39 -2.06 2.09 0.81
C ALA A 39 -2.31 0.76 1.52
N ILE A 40 -1.24 -0.02 1.67
CA ILE A 40 -1.26 -1.29 2.39
C ILE A 40 0.01 -1.40 3.22
N GLU A 41 0.04 -2.34 4.15
CA GLU A 41 1.27 -2.61 4.88
C GLU A 41 2.37 -3.01 3.91
N ASP A 42 3.56 -2.48 4.12
CA ASP A 42 4.69 -2.72 3.20
C ASP A 42 5.45 -3.98 3.55
N HIS A 43 4.72 -5.10 3.54
CA HIS A 43 5.37 -6.41 3.64
C HIS A 43 4.47 -7.47 3.03
N CYS A 44 5.08 -8.37 2.28
CA CYS A 44 4.36 -9.48 1.66
C CYS A 44 3.94 -10.47 2.75
N PRO A 45 2.68 -10.94 2.74
CA PRO A 45 2.23 -11.89 3.76
C PRO A 45 2.96 -13.23 3.69
N HIS A 46 3.65 -13.51 2.60
CA HIS A 46 4.41 -14.74 2.44
C HIS A 46 5.73 -14.68 3.23
N ARG A 47 6.58 -13.71 2.93
CA ARG A 47 7.91 -13.65 3.54
C ARG A 47 8.37 -12.24 3.91
N GLY A 48 7.43 -11.32 4.03
CA GLY A 48 7.75 -9.97 4.44
C GLY A 48 8.50 -9.13 3.42
N GLY A 49 8.48 -9.52 2.14
CA GLY A 49 9.15 -8.74 1.11
C GLY A 49 8.54 -7.35 0.97
N PRO A 50 9.35 -6.36 0.54
CA PRO A 50 8.85 -4.98 0.44
C PRO A 50 7.94 -4.81 -0.77
N LEU A 51 6.64 -4.77 -0.51
CA LEU A 51 5.64 -4.62 -1.58
C LEU A 51 5.79 -3.30 -2.33
N SER A 52 6.33 -2.27 -1.69
CA SER A 52 6.58 -0.98 -2.33
C SER A 52 7.61 -1.08 -3.46
N GLN A 53 8.39 -2.14 -3.51
CA GLN A 53 9.36 -2.39 -4.58
C GLN A 53 8.82 -3.36 -5.62
N GLY A 54 7.57 -3.78 -5.49
CA GLY A 54 6.93 -4.68 -6.43
C GLY A 54 6.45 -3.98 -7.69
N ILE A 55 5.87 -4.77 -8.58
CA ILE A 55 5.36 -4.29 -9.86
C ILE A 55 3.87 -4.05 -9.75
N VAL A 56 3.45 -2.80 -9.99
CA VAL A 56 2.03 -2.43 -9.98
C VAL A 56 1.41 -2.71 -11.33
N HIS A 57 0.29 -3.43 -11.33
CA HIS A 57 -0.46 -3.72 -12.55
C HIS A 57 -1.95 -3.73 -12.21
N GLY A 58 -2.73 -2.89 -12.92
CA GLY A 58 -4.12 -2.71 -12.56
C GLY A 58 -4.25 -2.22 -11.14
N LYS A 59 -5.04 -2.92 -10.33
CA LYS A 59 -5.21 -2.60 -8.90
C LYS A 59 -4.55 -3.67 -8.03
N ALA A 60 -3.37 -4.13 -8.44
CA ALA A 60 -2.64 -5.16 -7.73
C ALA A 60 -1.14 -4.87 -7.78
N VAL A 61 -0.39 -5.55 -6.92
CA VAL A 61 1.07 -5.48 -6.92
C VAL A 61 1.64 -6.90 -6.84
N THR A 62 2.70 -7.14 -7.61
CA THR A 62 3.43 -8.41 -7.56
C THR A 62 4.63 -8.24 -6.64
N CYS A 63 4.71 -9.08 -5.61
CA CYS A 63 5.82 -9.07 -4.66
C CYS A 63 7.13 -9.41 -5.37
N PRO A 64 8.21 -8.67 -5.10
CA PRO A 64 9.48 -8.92 -5.79
C PRO A 64 10.17 -10.24 -5.39
N LEU A 65 9.77 -10.87 -4.30
CA LEU A 65 10.46 -12.06 -3.82
C LEU A 65 9.91 -13.34 -4.47
N HIS A 66 8.64 -13.64 -4.34
CA HIS A 66 8.10 -14.90 -4.83
C HIS A 66 6.93 -14.74 -5.78
N ASN A 67 6.81 -13.57 -6.39
CA ASN A 67 5.78 -13.27 -7.37
C ASN A 67 4.34 -13.42 -6.87
N TRP A 68 4.14 -13.29 -5.57
CA TRP A 68 2.78 -13.24 -5.04
C TRP A 68 2.11 -11.95 -5.52
N VAL A 69 0.87 -12.08 -5.94
CA VAL A 69 0.08 -10.93 -6.39
C VAL A 69 -0.89 -10.56 -5.28
N ILE A 70 -0.82 -9.31 -4.85
CA ILE A 70 -1.63 -8.79 -3.75
C ILE A 70 -2.60 -7.74 -4.29
N SER A 71 -3.88 -7.88 -3.97
CA SER A 71 -4.87 -6.87 -4.33
C SER A 71 -4.64 -5.59 -3.52
N LEU A 72 -4.54 -4.47 -4.19
CA LEU A 72 -4.40 -3.18 -3.52
C LEU A 72 -5.72 -2.73 -2.89
N GLU A 73 -6.84 -3.26 -3.38
CA GLU A 73 -8.15 -2.91 -2.83
C GLU A 73 -8.46 -3.65 -1.53
N THR A 74 -8.07 -4.90 -1.44
CA THR A 74 -8.44 -5.75 -0.30
C THR A 74 -7.26 -6.15 0.57
N GLY A 75 -6.04 -6.04 0.06
CA GLY A 75 -4.84 -6.50 0.75
C GLY A 75 -4.64 -8.01 0.70
N ARG A 76 -5.48 -8.72 -0.03
CA ARG A 76 -5.44 -10.19 -0.07
C ARG A 76 -4.60 -10.71 -1.21
N ALA A 77 -3.93 -11.82 -0.97
CA ALA A 77 -3.23 -12.53 -2.04
C ALA A 77 -4.24 -13.06 -3.04
N LEU A 78 -3.91 -12.94 -4.31
CA LEU A 78 -4.76 -13.39 -5.41
C LEU A 78 -4.26 -14.74 -5.93
N GLY A 79 -5.16 -15.49 -6.57
CA GLY A 79 -4.83 -16.79 -7.11
C GLY A 79 -4.85 -17.88 -6.04
N ALA A 80 -3.89 -18.79 -6.12
CA ALA A 80 -3.83 -19.93 -5.22
C ALA A 80 -3.17 -19.63 -3.87
N ASP A 81 -2.57 -18.45 -3.73
CA ASP A 81 -1.86 -18.09 -2.51
C ASP A 81 -2.84 -17.64 -1.42
N GLU A 82 -2.46 -17.86 -0.17
CA GLU A 82 -3.27 -17.46 0.97
C GLU A 82 -2.50 -16.49 1.85
N GLY A 83 -3.15 -15.42 2.20
CA GLY A 83 -2.57 -14.42 3.08
C GLY A 83 -3.14 -13.05 2.76
N ALA A 84 -2.92 -12.14 3.66
CA ALA A 84 -3.42 -10.78 3.51
C ALA A 84 -2.55 -9.81 4.29
N VAL A 85 -2.53 -8.57 3.84
CA VAL A 85 -1.96 -7.45 4.59
C VAL A 85 -3.10 -6.48 4.86
N ARG A 86 -2.89 -5.58 5.79
CA ARG A 86 -3.91 -4.59 6.10
C ARG A 86 -3.92 -3.49 5.07
N THR A 87 -5.10 -3.04 4.72
CA THR A 87 -5.26 -1.86 3.89
C THR A 87 -5.38 -0.64 4.80
N ILE A 88 -4.81 0.46 4.37
CA ILE A 88 -4.86 1.70 5.12
C ILE A 88 -5.65 2.72 4.30
N PRO A 89 -6.66 3.38 4.89
CA PRO A 89 -7.41 4.39 4.15
C PRO A 89 -6.51 5.50 3.63
N VAL A 90 -6.72 5.87 2.38
CA VAL A 90 -5.99 6.95 1.73
C VAL A 90 -6.98 8.02 1.31
N ARG A 91 -6.58 9.25 1.44
CA ARG A 91 -7.38 10.39 1.01
C ARG A 91 -6.51 11.27 0.13
N LEU A 92 -7.06 11.66 -1.02
CA LEU A 92 -6.41 12.60 -1.92
C LEU A 92 -7.23 13.88 -1.93
N GLU A 93 -6.61 14.98 -1.54
CA GLU A 93 -7.25 16.28 -1.61
C GLU A 93 -6.36 17.19 -2.45
N GLU A 94 -6.88 17.63 -3.59
CA GLU A 94 -6.11 18.35 -4.61
C GLU A 94 -4.93 17.49 -5.02
N GLU A 95 -3.72 17.76 -4.54
CA GLU A 95 -2.57 16.91 -4.83
C GLU A 95 -1.96 16.32 -3.58
N SER A 96 -2.53 16.59 -2.42
CA SER A 96 -2.00 16.12 -1.15
C SER A 96 -2.56 14.76 -0.79
N LEU A 97 -1.67 13.88 -0.36
CA LEU A 97 -2.02 12.52 0.06
C LEU A 97 -2.01 12.41 1.57
N PHE A 98 -3.04 11.78 2.10
CA PHE A 98 -3.19 11.55 3.54
C PHE A 98 -3.46 10.08 3.80
N ILE A 99 -2.94 9.55 4.90
CA ILE A 99 -3.27 8.20 5.35
C ILE A 99 -3.84 8.27 6.77
N ALA A 100 -4.66 7.29 7.11
CA ALA A 100 -5.28 7.22 8.43
C ALA A 100 -4.44 6.33 9.35
N LEU A 101 -3.66 6.93 10.24
CA LEU A 101 -2.79 6.19 11.15
C LEU A 101 -3.56 5.33 12.14
N GLU A 102 -4.79 5.70 12.46
CA GLU A 102 -5.61 4.93 13.39
C GLU A 102 -5.82 3.49 12.91
N SER A 103 -5.88 3.29 11.60
CA SER A 103 -6.03 1.93 11.05
C SER A 103 -4.84 1.06 11.40
N LEU A 104 -3.64 1.64 11.42
CA LEU A 104 -2.43 0.91 11.81
C LEU A 104 -2.40 0.64 13.30
N MET A 105 -2.86 1.58 14.12
CA MET A 105 -2.91 1.39 15.57
C MET A 105 -3.86 0.25 15.91
N MET A 106 -5.02 0.22 15.29
CA MET A 106 -5.98 -0.86 15.49
C MET A 106 -5.40 -2.19 14.99
N ALA A 107 -4.61 -2.13 13.95
CA ALA A 107 -3.97 -3.32 13.40
C ALA A 107 -2.95 -3.93 14.36
N ALA A 108 -2.35 -3.12 15.21
CA ALA A 108 -1.33 -3.58 16.14
C ALA A 108 -1.91 -4.32 17.34
N GLU A 109 -3.20 -4.23 17.55
CA GLU A 109 -3.87 -4.97 18.60
C GLU A 109 -4.11 -6.43 18.17
#